data_bb49debbf197cbeaa449f1fd1c094465
#
_entry.id   bb49debbf197cbeaa449f1fd1c094465
#
_cell.length_a   1.000
_cell.length_b   1.000
_cell.length_c   1.000
_cell.angle_alpha   90.00
_cell.angle_beta   90.00
_cell.angle_gamma   90.00
#
_symmetry.space_group_name_H-M   'P 1'
#
loop_
_entity.id
_entity.type
_entity.pdbx_description
1 polymer ?
#
loop_
_entity_poly.entity_id
_entity_poly.type
_entity_poly.pdbx_seq_one_letter_code
_entity_poly.pdbx_strand_id
1 'polypeptide(L)'
;MKKLSLLFGLILSGLCHFNLLQAQHISQENEFEALMQKIRQDFAQNPDITQGLEKYNVQDGSFTDVDYASIQRTNWPPLVHINRISDFVFAYTNPKNRYYQNEDLYNKIEKGLEYWHERNPWCHNWWYNQIAEPQALGVLLIQMRTGKKQLPHELENKLLERIKKDGGNPAKWTGANRTDIALHWIYRACLSKDAETLEFALENVYNPVIYTTKEGFQHDNSNFQHGQQLYI
;
A
#
# COMPACT_ATOMS: atom_id res chain seq x y z
N MET A 1 23.64 51.14 18.90
CA MET A 1 23.75 49.80 19.55
C MET A 1 22.43 49.04 19.65
N LYS A 2 21.25 49.66 19.93
CA LYS A 2 19.96 48.94 20.07
C LYS A 2 19.42 48.26 18.79
N LYS A 3 19.73 48.75 17.58
CA LYS A 3 19.28 48.16 16.33
C LYS A 3 20.02 46.87 15.92
N LEU A 4 21.28 46.70 16.36
CA LEU A 4 22.09 45.53 16.06
C LEU A 4 21.68 44.32 16.89
N SER A 5 21.24 44.54 18.14
CA SER A 5 20.78 43.45 19.06
C SER A 5 19.43 42.89 18.62
N LEU A 6 18.54 43.69 18.00
CA LEU A 6 17.24 43.21 17.49
C LEU A 6 17.41 42.33 16.27
N LEU A 7 18.35 42.68 15.36
CA LEU A 7 18.64 41.89 14.16
C LEU A 7 19.24 40.53 14.52
N PHE A 8 20.13 40.48 15.52
CA PHE A 8 20.72 39.23 15.98
C PHE A 8 19.70 38.32 16.67
N GLY A 9 18.74 38.87 17.42
CA GLY A 9 17.64 38.11 18.04
C GLY A 9 16.70 37.49 17.00
N LEU A 10 16.37 38.19 15.93
CA LEU A 10 15.54 37.69 14.84
C LEU A 10 16.21 36.59 14.01
N ILE A 11 17.53 36.71 13.78
CA ILE A 11 18.32 35.68 13.07
C ILE A 11 18.44 34.40 13.91
N LEU A 12 18.70 34.51 15.23
CA LEU A 12 18.77 33.36 16.13
C LEU A 12 17.41 32.66 16.29
N SER A 13 16.31 33.40 16.39
CA SER A 13 14.98 32.81 16.46
C SER A 13 14.59 32.10 15.16
N GLY A 14 14.93 32.67 13.99
CA GLY A 14 14.73 32.06 12.69
C GLY A 14 15.54 30.75 12.52
N LEU A 15 16.79 30.72 12.95
CA LEU A 15 17.64 29.52 12.93
C LEU A 15 17.13 28.43 13.88
N CYS A 16 16.65 28.79 15.08
CA CYS A 16 16.05 27.82 16.01
C CYS A 16 14.75 27.23 15.45
N HIS A 17 13.88 28.03 14.84
CA HIS A 17 12.66 27.51 14.20
C HIS A 17 12.98 26.65 12.99
N PHE A 18 13.94 27.02 12.17
CA PHE A 18 14.37 26.22 11.02
C PHE A 18 14.94 24.86 11.47
N ASN A 19 15.79 24.84 12.50
CA ASN A 19 16.34 23.59 13.05
C ASN A 19 15.27 22.69 13.67
N LEU A 20 14.26 23.25 14.35
CA LEU A 20 13.14 22.50 14.90
C LEU A 20 12.26 21.89 13.81
N LEU A 21 11.93 22.67 12.76
CA LEU A 21 11.17 22.17 11.61
C LEU A 21 11.94 21.07 10.88
N GLN A 22 13.24 21.23 10.71
CA GLN A 22 14.09 20.21 10.07
C GLN A 22 14.18 18.96 10.92
N ALA A 23 14.31 19.07 12.24
CA ALA A 23 14.33 17.94 13.16
C ALA A 23 12.98 17.20 13.19
N GLN A 24 11.85 17.90 13.15
CA GLN A 24 10.52 17.30 13.03
C GLN A 24 10.34 16.57 11.70
N HIS A 25 10.78 17.15 10.59
CA HIS A 25 10.71 16.52 9.26
C HIS A 25 11.54 15.24 9.20
N ILE A 26 12.77 15.25 9.71
CA ILE A 26 13.64 14.05 9.79
C ILE A 26 13.00 12.98 10.69
N SER A 27 12.36 13.37 11.80
CA SER A 27 11.64 12.43 12.69
C SER A 27 10.50 11.75 11.94
N GLN A 28 9.66 12.49 11.22
CA GLN A 28 8.54 11.96 10.45
C GLN A 28 9.00 11.03 9.31
N GLU A 29 10.06 11.40 8.58
CA GLU A 29 10.62 10.53 7.54
C GLU A 29 11.09 9.18 8.10
N ASN A 30 11.72 9.19 9.28
CA ASN A 30 12.14 7.98 9.97
C ASN A 30 10.95 7.11 10.41
N GLU A 31 9.84 7.72 10.82
CA GLU A 31 8.62 7.02 11.22
C GLU A 31 7.97 6.31 10.01
N PHE A 32 7.84 6.97 8.86
CA PHE A 32 7.34 6.33 7.64
C PHE A 32 8.22 5.16 7.21
N GLU A 33 9.55 5.32 7.25
CA GLU A 33 10.47 4.24 6.88
C GLU A 33 10.39 3.08 7.88
N ALA A 34 10.30 3.35 9.18
CA ALA A 34 10.14 2.33 10.20
C ALA A 34 8.84 1.53 9.99
N LEU A 35 7.75 2.21 9.65
CA LEU A 35 6.47 1.57 9.37
C LEU A 35 6.54 0.73 8.08
N MET A 36 7.13 1.25 7.00
CA MET A 36 7.36 0.47 5.78
C MET A 36 8.26 -0.73 6.04
N GLN A 37 9.29 -0.61 6.87
CA GLN A 37 10.13 -1.73 7.26
C GLN A 37 9.34 -2.82 8.00
N LYS A 38 8.43 -2.43 8.90
CA LYS A 38 7.55 -3.37 9.60
C LYS A 38 6.62 -4.08 8.62
N ILE A 39 5.99 -3.35 7.69
CA ILE A 39 5.14 -3.91 6.64
C ILE A 39 5.93 -4.92 5.80
N ARG A 40 7.13 -4.58 5.36
CA ARG A 40 8.00 -5.49 4.61
C ARG A 40 8.34 -6.77 5.36
N GLN A 41 8.55 -6.68 6.68
CA GLN A 41 8.83 -7.85 7.52
C GLN A 41 7.59 -8.75 7.67
N ASP A 42 6.42 -8.18 7.87
CA ASP A 42 5.18 -8.92 8.07
C ASP A 42 4.72 -9.64 6.79
N PHE A 43 5.00 -9.07 5.63
CA PHE A 43 4.67 -9.64 4.32
C PHE A 43 5.85 -10.35 3.64
N ALA A 44 7.00 -10.52 4.32
CA ALA A 44 8.19 -11.13 3.72
C ALA A 44 7.91 -12.55 3.19
N GLN A 45 8.20 -12.77 1.91
CA GLN A 45 7.97 -14.04 1.23
C GLN A 45 9.17 -14.41 0.34
N ASN A 46 9.28 -15.70 0.01
CA ASN A 46 10.24 -16.21 -0.96
C ASN A 46 9.52 -17.14 -1.95
N PRO A 47 8.69 -16.61 -2.85
CA PRO A 47 7.84 -17.40 -3.73
C PRO A 47 8.65 -18.09 -4.82
N ASP A 48 8.15 -19.27 -5.27
CA ASP A 48 8.52 -19.84 -6.56
C ASP A 48 7.67 -19.20 -7.64
N ILE A 49 8.30 -18.47 -8.54
CA ILE A 49 7.65 -17.74 -9.61
C ILE A 49 7.64 -18.46 -10.96
N THR A 50 8.06 -19.72 -10.99
CA THR A 50 8.21 -20.50 -12.24
C THR A 50 6.92 -20.51 -13.05
N GLN A 51 5.79 -20.85 -12.43
CA GLN A 51 4.50 -20.87 -13.10
C GLN A 51 4.08 -19.48 -13.61
N GLY A 52 4.34 -18.43 -12.83
CA GLY A 52 4.06 -17.06 -13.25
C GLY A 52 4.86 -16.68 -14.51
N LEU A 53 6.14 -17.03 -14.55
CA LEU A 53 7.02 -16.76 -15.70
C LEU A 53 6.59 -17.52 -16.96
N GLU A 54 6.12 -18.77 -16.84
CA GLU A 54 5.61 -19.56 -17.97
C GLU A 54 4.34 -18.95 -18.62
N LYS A 55 3.53 -18.27 -17.81
CA LYS A 55 2.28 -17.64 -18.26
C LYS A 55 2.45 -16.18 -18.66
N TYR A 56 3.61 -15.58 -18.36
CA TYR A 56 3.87 -14.17 -18.63
C TYR A 56 4.04 -13.90 -20.14
N ASN A 57 3.26 -12.97 -20.67
CA ASN A 57 3.38 -12.49 -22.05
C ASN A 57 4.40 -11.35 -22.13
N VAL A 58 5.55 -11.61 -22.72
CA VAL A 58 6.63 -10.62 -22.86
C VAL A 58 6.29 -9.45 -23.79
N GLN A 59 5.26 -9.60 -24.63
CA GLN A 59 4.86 -8.57 -25.60
C GLN A 59 4.17 -7.38 -24.93
N ASP A 60 3.30 -7.65 -23.95
CA ASP A 60 2.45 -6.63 -23.33
C ASP A 60 2.46 -6.63 -21.80
N GLY A 61 3.08 -7.61 -21.15
CA GLY A 61 3.09 -7.70 -19.67
C GLY A 61 1.88 -8.41 -19.07
N SER A 62 0.96 -8.95 -19.89
CA SER A 62 -0.18 -9.73 -19.43
C SER A 62 0.20 -11.16 -19.01
N PHE A 63 -0.77 -11.92 -18.47
CA PHE A 63 -0.66 -13.36 -18.28
C PHE A 63 -1.65 -14.08 -19.20
N THR A 64 -1.17 -15.08 -19.95
CA THR A 64 -1.93 -15.77 -21.02
C THR A 64 -3.14 -16.55 -20.54
N ASP A 65 -3.20 -16.88 -19.24
CA ASP A 65 -4.27 -17.65 -18.60
C ASP A 65 -5.19 -16.78 -17.72
N VAL A 66 -5.08 -15.45 -17.80
CA VAL A 66 -5.93 -14.51 -17.05
C VAL A 66 -7.00 -13.93 -17.97
N ASP A 67 -8.27 -14.12 -17.59
CA ASP A 67 -9.40 -13.45 -18.25
C ASP A 67 -9.61 -12.03 -17.68
N TYR A 68 -9.03 -11.04 -18.33
CA TYR A 68 -9.14 -9.63 -17.95
C TYR A 68 -10.51 -9.00 -18.23
N ALA A 69 -11.36 -9.67 -19.00
CA ALA A 69 -12.72 -9.22 -19.28
C ALA A 69 -13.74 -9.83 -18.29
N SER A 70 -13.29 -10.68 -17.37
CA SER A 70 -14.16 -11.38 -16.45
C SER A 70 -14.98 -10.43 -15.58
N ILE A 71 -16.28 -10.69 -15.51
CA ILE A 71 -17.25 -10.01 -14.64
C ILE A 71 -17.57 -10.82 -13.37
N GLN A 72 -16.83 -11.87 -13.08
CA GLN A 72 -17.04 -12.71 -11.90
C GLN A 72 -16.92 -11.90 -10.63
N ARG A 73 -17.88 -12.09 -9.72
CA ARG A 73 -17.93 -11.38 -8.43
C ARG A 73 -17.18 -12.13 -7.31
N THR A 74 -16.80 -13.38 -7.56
CA THR A 74 -16.01 -14.24 -6.64
C THR A 74 -14.87 -14.85 -7.44
N ASN A 75 -13.69 -15.04 -6.81
CA ASN A 75 -12.49 -15.54 -7.48
C ASN A 75 -12.19 -14.76 -8.78
N TRP A 76 -12.25 -13.44 -8.69
CA TRP A 76 -12.10 -12.53 -9.83
C TRP A 76 -10.74 -12.72 -10.53
N PRO A 77 -10.73 -13.27 -11.78
CA PRO A 77 -9.51 -13.66 -12.46
C PRO A 77 -8.46 -12.56 -12.61
N PRO A 78 -8.80 -11.28 -12.90
CA PRO A 78 -7.79 -10.25 -13.03
C PRO A 78 -6.92 -10.04 -11.78
N LEU A 79 -7.41 -10.34 -10.56
CA LEU A 79 -6.58 -10.22 -9.36
C LEU A 79 -5.36 -11.15 -9.38
N VAL A 80 -5.43 -12.27 -10.12
CA VAL A 80 -4.30 -13.19 -10.31
C VAL A 80 -3.08 -12.47 -10.91
N HIS A 81 -3.33 -11.49 -11.80
CA HIS A 81 -2.24 -10.67 -12.36
C HIS A 81 -1.45 -9.94 -11.27
N ILE A 82 -2.13 -9.17 -10.42
CA ILE A 82 -1.48 -8.42 -9.34
C ILE A 82 -0.79 -9.34 -8.34
N ASN A 83 -1.41 -10.47 -8.00
CA ASN A 83 -0.79 -11.45 -7.10
C ASN A 83 0.51 -12.01 -7.68
N ARG A 84 0.55 -12.36 -8.98
CA ARG A 84 1.76 -12.83 -9.65
C ARG A 84 2.84 -11.74 -9.76
N ILE A 85 2.44 -10.49 -10.06
CA ILE A 85 3.40 -9.37 -10.04
C ILE A 85 3.92 -9.14 -8.62
N SER A 86 3.10 -9.30 -7.59
CA SER A 86 3.55 -9.26 -6.19
C SER A 86 4.60 -10.36 -5.91
N ASP A 87 4.36 -11.58 -6.37
CA ASP A 87 5.33 -12.67 -6.25
C ASP A 87 6.64 -12.35 -6.99
N PHE A 88 6.57 -11.74 -8.17
CA PHE A 88 7.76 -11.28 -8.90
C PHE A 88 8.52 -10.22 -8.11
N VAL A 89 7.82 -9.27 -7.48
CA VAL A 89 8.42 -8.24 -6.62
C VAL A 89 9.10 -8.89 -5.40
N PHE A 90 8.45 -9.83 -4.74
CA PHE A 90 9.06 -10.54 -3.61
C PHE A 90 10.28 -11.35 -4.04
N ALA A 91 10.24 -12.02 -5.20
CA ALA A 91 11.40 -12.73 -5.73
C ALA A 91 12.56 -11.77 -6.10
N TYR A 92 12.25 -10.62 -6.68
CA TYR A 92 13.22 -9.59 -7.07
C TYR A 92 13.91 -8.94 -5.87
N THR A 93 13.19 -8.73 -4.77
CA THR A 93 13.69 -8.00 -3.61
C THR A 93 14.22 -8.89 -2.47
N ASN A 94 14.00 -10.21 -2.52
CA ASN A 94 14.45 -11.13 -1.49
C ASN A 94 15.86 -11.65 -1.77
N PRO A 95 16.87 -11.34 -0.92
CA PRO A 95 18.26 -11.79 -1.11
C PRO A 95 18.46 -13.32 -1.18
N LYS A 96 17.49 -14.11 -0.71
CA LYS A 96 17.52 -15.58 -0.74
C LYS A 96 16.90 -16.16 -2.01
N ASN A 97 16.27 -15.34 -2.86
CA ASN A 97 15.68 -15.80 -4.10
C ASN A 97 16.71 -15.79 -5.23
N ARG A 98 16.63 -16.77 -6.13
CA ARG A 98 17.53 -16.82 -7.31
C ARG A 98 17.34 -15.66 -8.28
N TYR A 99 16.22 -14.95 -8.19
CA TYR A 99 15.92 -13.77 -9.00
C TYR A 99 16.21 -12.46 -8.28
N TYR A 100 16.93 -12.50 -7.15
CA TYR A 100 17.29 -11.29 -6.42
C TYR A 100 18.00 -10.27 -7.31
N GLN A 101 17.45 -9.08 -7.42
CA GLN A 101 17.92 -7.96 -8.24
C GLN A 101 18.15 -8.30 -9.73
N ASN A 102 17.43 -9.30 -10.24
CA ASN A 102 17.50 -9.69 -11.64
C ASN A 102 16.83 -8.64 -12.53
N GLU A 103 17.59 -8.10 -13.52
CA GLU A 103 17.13 -7.02 -14.37
C GLU A 103 15.98 -7.45 -15.31
N ASP A 104 16.04 -8.67 -15.83
CA ASP A 104 14.95 -9.21 -16.69
C ASP A 104 13.65 -9.37 -15.92
N LEU A 105 13.72 -9.80 -14.64
CA LEU A 105 12.54 -9.85 -13.78
C LEU A 105 12.01 -8.45 -13.45
N TYR A 106 12.90 -7.48 -13.18
CA TYR A 106 12.51 -6.08 -13.00
C TYR A 106 11.71 -5.55 -14.21
N ASN A 107 12.22 -5.77 -15.43
CA ASN A 107 11.55 -5.32 -16.66
C ASN A 107 10.15 -5.97 -16.82
N LYS A 108 9.99 -7.23 -16.38
CA LYS A 108 8.68 -7.88 -16.36
C LYS A 108 7.73 -7.28 -15.34
N ILE A 109 8.23 -6.93 -14.14
CA ILE A 109 7.44 -6.25 -13.10
C ILE A 109 6.94 -4.91 -13.61
N GLU A 110 7.84 -4.06 -14.12
CA GLU A 110 7.51 -2.73 -14.63
C GLU A 110 6.44 -2.82 -15.73
N LYS A 111 6.67 -3.65 -16.74
CA LYS A 111 5.74 -3.85 -17.86
C LYS A 111 4.40 -4.46 -17.43
N GLY A 112 4.41 -5.38 -16.47
CA GLY A 112 3.16 -5.94 -15.93
C GLY A 112 2.33 -4.90 -15.17
N LEU A 113 2.98 -4.00 -14.43
CA LEU A 113 2.30 -2.89 -13.75
C LEU A 113 1.78 -1.83 -14.72
N GLU A 114 2.52 -1.53 -15.80
CA GLU A 114 2.03 -0.69 -16.91
C GLU A 114 0.78 -1.28 -17.54
N TYR A 115 0.81 -2.57 -17.91
CA TYR A 115 -0.35 -3.28 -18.46
C TYR A 115 -1.56 -3.21 -17.51
N TRP A 116 -1.34 -3.45 -16.20
CA TRP A 116 -2.42 -3.35 -15.21
C TRP A 116 -3.05 -1.97 -15.18
N HIS A 117 -2.22 -0.93 -15.16
CA HIS A 117 -2.69 0.45 -15.15
C HIS A 117 -3.49 0.77 -16.41
N GLU A 118 -2.97 0.44 -17.60
CA GLU A 118 -3.61 0.70 -18.89
C GLU A 118 -4.91 -0.09 -19.09
N ARG A 119 -4.89 -1.37 -18.72
CA ARG A 119 -6.06 -2.24 -18.81
C ARG A 119 -7.18 -1.82 -17.87
N ASN A 120 -6.82 -1.26 -16.72
CA ASN A 120 -7.72 -0.74 -15.70
C ASN A 120 -8.90 -1.68 -15.38
N PRO A 121 -8.67 -2.96 -15.04
CA PRO A 121 -9.74 -3.90 -14.79
C PRO A 121 -10.56 -3.49 -13.57
N TRP A 122 -11.87 -3.78 -13.61
CA TRP A 122 -12.82 -3.43 -12.56
C TRP A 122 -13.71 -4.61 -12.22
N CYS A 123 -13.87 -4.91 -10.92
CA CYS A 123 -14.76 -5.97 -10.43
C CYS A 123 -16.12 -5.41 -10.02
N HIS A 124 -17.20 -6.13 -10.35
CA HIS A 124 -18.55 -5.80 -9.86
C HIS A 124 -18.76 -6.10 -8.36
N ASN A 125 -17.80 -6.74 -7.70
CA ASN A 125 -17.76 -6.85 -6.26
C ASN A 125 -16.78 -5.80 -5.70
N TRP A 126 -17.31 -4.87 -4.94
CA TRP A 126 -16.59 -3.74 -4.34
C TRP A 126 -15.37 -4.17 -3.53
N TRP A 127 -15.40 -5.34 -2.89
CA TRP A 127 -14.33 -5.86 -2.03
C TRP A 127 -12.99 -5.97 -2.79
N TYR A 128 -13.04 -6.39 -4.06
CA TYR A 128 -11.82 -6.46 -4.88
C TYR A 128 -11.24 -5.09 -5.16
N ASN A 129 -12.10 -4.10 -5.45
CA ASN A 129 -11.64 -2.76 -5.83
C ASN A 129 -11.20 -1.92 -4.60
N GLN A 130 -11.86 -2.13 -3.44
CA GLN A 130 -11.63 -1.30 -2.26
C GLN A 130 -10.71 -1.94 -1.22
N ILE A 131 -10.48 -3.25 -1.27
CA ILE A 131 -9.67 -3.98 -0.29
C ILE A 131 -8.57 -4.77 -0.99
N ALA A 132 -8.91 -5.82 -1.75
CA ALA A 132 -7.93 -6.81 -2.20
C ALA A 132 -6.86 -6.21 -3.11
N GLU A 133 -7.26 -5.50 -4.17
CA GLU A 133 -6.33 -4.87 -5.11
C GLU A 133 -5.52 -3.75 -4.46
N PRO A 134 -6.13 -2.76 -3.76
CA PRO A 134 -5.37 -1.69 -3.11
C PRO A 134 -4.37 -2.17 -2.08
N GLN A 135 -4.70 -3.19 -1.28
CA GLN A 135 -3.76 -3.78 -0.33
C GLN A 135 -2.60 -4.46 -1.04
N ALA A 136 -2.87 -5.29 -2.05
CA ALA A 136 -1.83 -5.97 -2.83
C ALA A 136 -0.90 -4.96 -3.51
N LEU A 137 -1.44 -3.94 -4.17
CA LEU A 137 -0.65 -2.86 -4.79
C LEU A 137 0.17 -2.08 -3.76
N GLY A 138 -0.41 -1.72 -2.62
CA GLY A 138 0.29 -0.97 -1.57
C GLY A 138 1.49 -1.74 -1.02
N VAL A 139 1.33 -3.02 -0.72
CA VAL A 139 2.41 -3.89 -0.21
C VAL A 139 3.51 -4.06 -1.25
N LEU A 140 3.15 -4.37 -2.51
CA LEU A 140 4.16 -4.56 -3.56
C LEU A 140 4.96 -3.28 -3.85
N LEU A 141 4.32 -2.10 -3.81
CA LEU A 141 5.01 -0.81 -4.01
C LEU A 141 5.99 -0.51 -2.86
N ILE A 142 5.58 -0.75 -1.60
CA ILE A 142 6.46 -0.65 -0.43
C ILE A 142 7.65 -1.59 -0.58
N GLN A 143 7.43 -2.82 -1.05
CA GLN A 143 8.48 -3.81 -1.24
C GLN A 143 9.44 -3.39 -2.37
N MET A 144 8.93 -2.85 -3.48
CA MET A 144 9.75 -2.37 -4.62
C MET A 144 10.74 -1.27 -4.22
N ARG A 145 10.45 -0.47 -3.18
CA ARG A 145 11.37 0.54 -2.65
C ARG A 145 12.69 -0.04 -2.12
N THR A 146 12.78 -1.37 -1.89
CA THR A 146 14.01 -2.07 -1.50
C THR A 146 14.81 -2.63 -2.68
N GLY A 147 14.25 -2.61 -3.88
CA GLY A 147 14.94 -3.05 -5.09
C GLY A 147 16.11 -2.16 -5.46
N LYS A 148 17.16 -2.75 -6.07
CA LYS A 148 18.28 -2.00 -6.64
C LYS A 148 17.82 -0.99 -7.69
N LYS A 149 16.87 -1.40 -8.52
CA LYS A 149 16.17 -0.55 -9.47
C LYS A 149 14.74 -0.38 -8.98
N GLN A 150 14.30 0.85 -8.81
CA GLN A 150 12.95 1.20 -8.37
C GLN A 150 12.07 1.49 -9.58
N LEU A 151 10.76 1.46 -9.38
CA LEU A 151 9.82 1.84 -10.44
C LEU A 151 10.02 3.30 -10.87
N PRO A 152 9.74 3.63 -12.14
CA PRO A 152 9.65 5.02 -12.56
C PRO A 152 8.62 5.75 -11.70
N HIS A 153 8.97 6.95 -11.25
CA HIS A 153 8.11 7.77 -10.39
C HIS A 153 6.72 8.02 -11.00
N GLU A 154 6.66 8.18 -12.32
CA GLU A 154 5.40 8.36 -13.04
C GLU A 154 4.50 7.12 -12.92
N LEU A 155 5.04 5.91 -13.08
CA LEU A 155 4.26 4.68 -12.95
C LEU A 155 3.81 4.46 -11.49
N GLU A 156 4.71 4.66 -10.52
CA GLU A 156 4.36 4.57 -9.11
C GLU A 156 3.21 5.53 -8.75
N ASN A 157 3.28 6.78 -9.20
CA ASN A 157 2.23 7.76 -8.96
C ASN A 157 0.90 7.38 -9.60
N LYS A 158 0.90 6.86 -10.84
CA LYS A 158 -0.32 6.37 -11.50
C LYS A 158 -1.00 5.27 -10.68
N LEU A 159 -0.22 4.34 -10.12
CA LEU A 159 -0.74 3.26 -9.27
C LEU A 159 -1.25 3.80 -7.91
N LEU A 160 -0.55 4.75 -7.30
CA LEU A 160 -1.01 5.40 -6.05
C LEU A 160 -2.31 6.19 -6.25
N GLU A 161 -2.45 6.92 -7.36
CA GLU A 161 -3.68 7.62 -7.70
C GLU A 161 -4.85 6.65 -7.95
N ARG A 162 -4.58 5.48 -8.56
CA ARG A 162 -5.58 4.41 -8.69
C ARG A 162 -6.05 3.93 -7.32
N ILE A 163 -5.13 3.59 -6.40
CA ILE A 163 -5.46 3.19 -5.03
C ILE A 163 -6.30 4.28 -4.33
N LYS A 164 -5.93 5.54 -4.49
CA LYS A 164 -6.63 6.68 -3.89
C LYS A 164 -8.06 6.84 -4.42
N LYS A 165 -8.23 6.71 -5.73
CA LYS A 165 -9.51 6.90 -6.42
C LYS A 165 -10.48 5.77 -6.15
N ASP A 166 -10.00 4.52 -6.23
CA ASP A 166 -10.84 3.33 -6.29
C ASP A 166 -10.91 2.57 -4.96
N GLY A 167 -9.93 2.77 -4.06
CA GLY A 167 -9.78 2.03 -2.79
C GLY A 167 -10.80 2.36 -1.70
N GLY A 168 -11.76 3.24 -1.97
CA GLY A 168 -12.80 3.58 -1.01
C GLY A 168 -12.35 4.47 0.16
N ASN A 169 -13.30 4.81 1.03
CA ASN A 169 -13.05 5.61 2.23
C ASN A 169 -13.43 4.81 3.48
N PRO A 170 -12.47 4.51 4.39
CA PRO A 170 -12.73 3.68 5.56
C PRO A 170 -13.80 4.26 6.51
N ALA A 171 -13.93 5.58 6.59
CA ALA A 171 -14.93 6.22 7.44
C ALA A 171 -16.39 5.93 7.03
N LYS A 172 -16.61 5.38 5.83
CA LYS A 172 -17.94 4.96 5.35
C LYS A 172 -18.28 3.51 5.69
N TRP A 173 -17.37 2.80 6.37
CA TRP A 173 -17.49 1.39 6.69
C TRP A 173 -17.44 1.14 8.20
N THR A 174 -17.78 -0.09 8.59
CA THR A 174 -17.78 -0.55 9.99
C THR A 174 -17.00 -1.85 10.12
N GLY A 175 -16.65 -2.21 11.35
CA GLY A 175 -15.99 -3.49 11.67
C GLY A 175 -14.72 -3.75 10.85
N ALA A 176 -14.50 -4.99 10.47
CA ALA A 176 -13.30 -5.43 9.74
C ALA A 176 -13.14 -4.70 8.39
N ASN A 177 -14.21 -4.46 7.65
CA ASN A 177 -14.13 -3.76 6.37
C ASN A 177 -13.54 -2.35 6.51
N ARG A 178 -13.85 -1.64 7.60
CA ARG A 178 -13.28 -0.33 7.89
C ARG A 178 -11.77 -0.42 8.11
N THR A 179 -11.34 -1.40 8.90
CA THR A 179 -9.92 -1.65 9.15
C THR A 179 -9.19 -2.05 7.87
N ASP A 180 -9.74 -2.99 7.10
CA ASP A 180 -9.14 -3.48 5.86
C ASP A 180 -8.96 -2.37 4.82
N ILE A 181 -9.92 -1.48 4.68
CA ILE A 181 -9.78 -0.31 3.80
C ILE A 181 -8.73 0.65 4.36
N ALA A 182 -8.68 0.88 5.67
CA ALA A 182 -7.70 1.77 6.28
C ALA A 182 -6.25 1.28 6.07
N LEU A 183 -6.00 -0.03 5.95
CA LEU A 183 -4.65 -0.57 5.72
C LEU A 183 -4.01 -0.02 4.44
N HIS A 184 -4.71 -0.01 3.31
CA HIS A 184 -4.12 0.55 2.09
C HIS A 184 -3.95 2.09 2.14
N TRP A 185 -4.73 2.79 2.99
CA TRP A 185 -4.48 4.20 3.27
C TRP A 185 -3.17 4.41 4.02
N ILE A 186 -2.84 3.52 4.98
CA ILE A 186 -1.52 3.51 5.63
C ILE A 186 -0.42 3.28 4.61
N TYR A 187 -0.56 2.29 3.71
CA TYR A 187 0.45 1.99 2.69
C TYR A 187 0.69 3.20 1.77
N ARG A 188 -0.39 3.82 1.31
CA ARG A 188 -0.32 5.03 0.48
C ARG A 188 0.31 6.20 1.23
N ALA A 189 -0.08 6.44 2.48
CA ALA A 189 0.49 7.49 3.32
C ALA A 189 2.01 7.32 3.50
N CYS A 190 2.48 6.10 3.73
CA CYS A 190 3.91 5.80 3.84
C CYS A 190 4.65 6.08 2.53
N LEU A 191 4.09 5.67 1.39
CA LEU A 191 4.70 5.84 0.06
C LEU A 191 4.76 7.31 -0.36
N SER A 192 3.74 8.10 -0.01
CA SER A 192 3.67 9.54 -0.32
C SER A 192 4.20 10.45 0.81
N LYS A 193 4.60 9.89 1.95
CA LYS A 193 5.04 10.61 3.17
C LYS A 193 3.99 11.63 3.65
N ASP A 194 2.72 11.26 3.60
CA ASP A 194 1.57 12.09 3.94
C ASP A 194 1.09 11.79 5.36
N ALA A 195 1.46 12.66 6.30
CA ALA A 195 1.15 12.53 7.72
C ALA A 195 -0.35 12.65 8.02
N GLU A 196 -1.09 13.54 7.32
CA GLU A 196 -2.54 13.69 7.51
C GLU A 196 -3.29 12.43 7.07
N THR A 197 -2.90 11.87 5.91
CA THR A 197 -3.45 10.61 5.43
C THR A 197 -3.13 9.47 6.40
N LEU A 198 -1.93 9.43 7.00
CA LEU A 198 -1.56 8.41 7.98
C LEU A 198 -2.39 8.53 9.25
N GLU A 199 -2.51 9.72 9.83
CA GLU A 199 -3.31 9.97 11.02
C GLU A 199 -4.78 9.55 10.80
N PHE A 200 -5.38 10.00 9.72
CA PHE A 200 -6.74 9.58 9.34
C PHE A 200 -6.88 8.06 9.21
N ALA A 201 -5.90 7.39 8.60
CA ALA A 201 -5.93 5.94 8.44
C ALA A 201 -5.83 5.22 9.79
N LEU A 202 -4.92 5.65 10.67
CA LEU A 202 -4.75 5.08 12.01
C LEU A 202 -6.01 5.25 12.87
N GLU A 203 -6.65 6.41 12.85
CA GLU A 203 -7.95 6.62 13.52
C GLU A 203 -9.00 5.60 13.04
N ASN A 204 -9.02 5.29 11.75
CA ASN A 204 -9.97 4.33 11.18
C ASN A 204 -9.62 2.87 11.46
N VAL A 205 -8.35 2.54 11.71
CA VAL A 205 -7.93 1.21 12.19
C VAL A 205 -8.36 1.00 13.62
N TYR A 206 -8.19 2.00 14.49
CA TYR A 206 -8.49 1.87 15.92
C TYR A 206 -9.96 2.09 16.27
N ASN A 207 -10.72 2.81 15.46
CA ASN A 207 -12.12 3.11 15.73
C ASN A 207 -13.01 1.86 15.91
N PRO A 208 -12.84 0.77 15.12
CA PRO A 208 -13.60 -0.47 15.33
C PRO A 208 -13.21 -1.24 16.60
N VAL A 209 -12.07 -0.90 17.24
CA VAL A 209 -11.57 -1.57 18.45
C VAL A 209 -12.18 -0.94 19.72
N ILE A 210 -13.47 -0.67 19.70
CA ILE A 210 -14.23 -0.18 20.85
C ILE A 210 -15.38 -1.13 21.15
N TYR A 211 -15.75 -1.24 22.42
CA TYR A 211 -16.93 -1.99 22.80
C TYR A 211 -18.21 -1.31 22.28
N THR A 212 -19.07 -2.10 21.65
CA THR A 212 -20.29 -1.62 21.01
C THR A 212 -21.39 -2.66 21.08
N THR A 213 -22.64 -2.23 20.91
CA THR A 213 -23.81 -3.11 20.72
C THR A 213 -24.16 -3.29 19.23
N LYS A 214 -23.32 -2.72 18.33
CA LYS A 214 -23.43 -2.80 16.87
C LYS A 214 -22.30 -3.69 16.32
N GLU A 215 -21.92 -3.50 15.06
CA GLU A 215 -20.74 -4.18 14.51
C GLU A 215 -19.45 -3.75 15.22
N GLY A 216 -18.59 -4.71 15.53
CA GLY A 216 -17.34 -4.55 16.29
C GLY A 216 -17.30 -5.41 17.55
N PHE A 217 -16.44 -5.06 18.50
CA PHE A 217 -16.26 -5.80 19.74
C PHE A 217 -17.44 -5.62 20.68
N GLN A 218 -17.97 -6.73 21.20
CA GLN A 218 -19.03 -6.77 22.16
C GLN A 218 -18.50 -6.83 23.61
N HIS A 219 -19.35 -6.52 24.59
CA HIS A 219 -18.97 -6.53 26.01
C HIS A 219 -18.62 -7.93 26.55
N ASP A 220 -18.99 -9.00 25.83
CA ASP A 220 -18.61 -10.38 26.11
C ASP A 220 -17.33 -10.85 25.38
N ASN A 221 -16.61 -9.90 24.75
CA ASN A 221 -15.41 -10.11 23.93
C ASN A 221 -15.65 -10.86 22.60
N SER A 222 -16.90 -11.08 22.19
CA SER A 222 -17.18 -11.51 20.82
C SER A 222 -17.03 -10.35 19.83
N ASN A 223 -16.88 -10.66 18.53
CA ASN A 223 -16.87 -9.66 17.48
C ASN A 223 -18.04 -9.89 16.52
N PHE A 224 -18.83 -8.87 16.28
CA PHE A 224 -19.91 -8.90 15.29
C PHE A 224 -19.43 -8.26 13.98
N GLN A 225 -19.52 -9.04 12.91
CA GLN A 225 -19.32 -8.57 11.55
C GLN A 225 -20.51 -9.04 10.71
N HIS A 226 -21.13 -8.13 9.95
CA HIS A 226 -22.38 -8.38 9.22
C HIS A 226 -23.54 -8.84 10.13
N GLY A 227 -23.64 -8.25 11.32
CA GLY A 227 -24.63 -8.57 12.33
C GLY A 227 -24.26 -9.77 13.21
N GLN A 228 -25.23 -10.28 13.96
CA GLN A 228 -25.00 -11.36 14.93
C GLN A 228 -24.74 -12.75 14.31
N GLN A 229 -24.85 -12.87 13.00
CA GLN A 229 -24.76 -14.16 12.30
C GLN A 229 -23.33 -14.60 11.96
N LEU A 230 -22.37 -13.68 12.01
CA LEU A 230 -20.97 -13.98 11.76
C LEU A 230 -20.14 -13.67 13.00
N TYR A 231 -19.90 -14.71 13.80
CA TYR A 231 -18.92 -14.69 14.88
C TYR A 231 -17.55 -14.99 14.27
N ILE A 232 -16.59 -14.10 14.50
CA ILE A 232 -15.19 -14.29 14.13
C ILE A 232 -14.37 -14.36 15.42
#